data_331af3f9a25a35f47f43eb0edae501ad
#
_entry.id   331af3f9a25a35f47f43eb0edae501ad
#
_cell.length_a   1.000
_cell.length_b   1.000
_cell.length_c   1.000
_cell.angle_alpha   90.00
_cell.angle_beta   90.00
_cell.angle_gamma   90.00
#
_symmetry.space_group_name_H-M   'P 1'
#
loop_
_entity.id
_entity.type
_entity.pdbx_description
1 polymer ?
#
loop_
_entity_poly.entity_id
_entity_poly.type
_entity_poly.pdbx_seq_one_letter_code
_entity_poly.pdbx_strand_id
1 'polypeptide(L)'
;MKTYFIIIIVSLFTISSCSVTKNPSSPVLINQISKDTRGNDMLLGKCTRTSLLQSPFADWFKPNYDSYVVDSFTCNFIRPLLAGKSITIFLGTWCGDSRREVPRILKMLDCCDFPMNELRLVMVGNSDSLYKKSPQHEEAGKNIVRVPTVIVEQKGVEIGRIIEFPITSLEKDLLTILRKEKYQPNYHQLKTDTR
;
A
#
# COMPACT_ATOMS: atom_id res chain seq x y z
N MET A 1 -23.08 80.72 19.45
CA MET A 1 -21.94 79.79 19.32
C MET A 1 -22.41 78.43 19.81
N LYS A 2 -22.63 77.45 18.88
CA LYS A 2 -23.02 76.06 19.20
C LYS A 2 -21.83 75.13 19.07
N THR A 3 -21.37 74.62 20.22
CA THR A 3 -20.24 73.70 20.28
C THR A 3 -20.73 72.29 20.05
N TYR A 4 -20.27 71.62 18.96
CA TYR A 4 -20.58 70.22 18.66
C TYR A 4 -19.48 69.37 19.27
N PHE A 5 -19.86 68.46 20.18
CA PHE A 5 -19.00 67.41 20.73
C PHE A 5 -19.03 66.23 19.79
N ILE A 6 -17.90 65.90 19.20
CA ILE A 6 -17.75 64.70 18.37
C ILE A 6 -17.30 63.58 19.28
N ILE A 7 -18.19 62.59 19.47
CA ILE A 7 -17.87 61.34 20.20
C ILE A 7 -17.26 60.35 19.19
N ILE A 8 -15.95 60.08 19.32
CA ILE A 8 -15.24 59.04 18.55
C ILE A 8 -15.45 57.70 19.28
N ILE A 9 -16.27 56.83 18.69
CA ILE A 9 -16.41 55.44 19.18
C ILE A 9 -15.28 54.61 18.56
N VAL A 10 -14.27 54.26 19.39
CA VAL A 10 -13.23 53.32 19.02
C VAL A 10 -13.78 51.91 19.19
N SER A 11 -14.11 51.27 18.07
CA SER A 11 -14.53 49.85 18.06
C SER A 11 -13.29 48.95 18.18
N LEU A 12 -13.17 48.27 19.32
CA LEU A 12 -12.10 47.30 19.60
C LEU A 12 -12.49 45.97 18.95
N PHE A 13 -11.92 45.72 17.75
CA PHE A 13 -12.04 44.39 17.11
C PHE A 13 -11.10 43.40 17.80
N THR A 14 -11.63 42.53 18.66
CA THR A 14 -10.89 41.40 19.22
C THR A 14 -10.79 40.29 18.18
N ILE A 15 -9.61 40.13 17.58
CA ILE A 15 -9.31 38.98 16.70
C ILE A 15 -9.10 37.77 17.59
N SER A 16 -10.12 36.91 17.68
CA SER A 16 -9.99 35.61 18.32
C SER A 16 -9.17 34.69 17.43
N SER A 17 -7.87 34.55 17.74
CA SER A 17 -6.98 33.62 17.06
C SER A 17 -7.32 32.20 17.49
N CYS A 18 -8.03 31.45 16.64
CA CYS A 18 -8.30 30.04 16.85
C CYS A 18 -7.01 29.25 16.54
N SER A 19 -6.22 28.93 17.58
CA SER A 19 -5.04 28.06 17.46
C SER A 19 -5.54 26.63 17.20
N VAL A 20 -5.44 26.19 15.95
CA VAL A 20 -5.61 24.77 15.61
C VAL A 20 -4.40 24.02 16.17
N THR A 21 -4.54 23.44 17.35
CA THR A 21 -3.57 22.48 17.88
C THR A 21 -3.58 21.25 16.99
N LYS A 22 -2.59 21.12 16.09
CA LYS A 22 -2.29 19.84 15.43
C LYS A 22 -1.92 18.85 16.54
N ASN A 23 -2.81 17.92 16.84
CA ASN A 23 -2.45 16.77 17.65
C ASN A 23 -1.21 16.12 17.04
N PRO A 24 -0.14 15.85 17.81
CA PRO A 24 1.00 15.11 17.29
C PRO A 24 0.48 13.75 16.83
N SER A 25 0.56 13.49 15.53
CA SER A 25 0.26 12.17 14.97
C SER A 25 1.15 11.16 15.69
N SER A 26 0.55 10.13 16.28
CA SER A 26 1.29 9.03 16.89
C SER A 26 2.36 8.55 15.89
N PRO A 27 3.59 8.23 16.36
CA PRO A 27 4.66 7.80 15.46
C PRO A 27 4.18 6.61 14.65
N VAL A 28 4.32 6.69 13.33
CA VAL A 28 3.98 5.58 12.44
C VAL A 28 5.01 4.50 12.68
N LEU A 29 4.57 3.41 13.31
CA LEU A 29 5.43 2.26 13.56
C LEU A 29 5.68 1.52 12.23
N ILE A 30 6.96 1.36 11.88
CA ILE A 30 7.39 0.69 10.65
C ILE A 30 8.13 -0.60 11.03
N ASN A 31 7.94 -1.67 10.24
CA ASN A 31 8.60 -2.96 10.42
C ASN A 31 8.29 -3.64 11.77
N GLN A 32 7.04 -3.56 12.23
CA GLN A 32 6.64 -4.22 13.46
C GLN A 32 6.71 -5.74 13.31
N ILE A 33 7.34 -6.41 14.28
CA ILE A 33 7.31 -7.86 14.39
C ILE A 33 6.20 -8.24 15.40
N SER A 34 5.40 -9.23 15.03
CA SER A 34 4.33 -9.81 15.84
C SER A 34 4.36 -11.33 15.68
N LYS A 35 3.44 -12.04 16.33
CA LYS A 35 3.28 -13.49 16.17
C LYS A 35 2.04 -13.82 15.35
N ASP A 36 2.19 -14.80 14.45
CA ASP A 36 1.06 -15.38 13.75
C ASP A 36 0.28 -16.33 14.66
N THR A 37 -0.86 -16.85 14.19
CA THR A 37 -1.69 -17.81 14.96
C THR A 37 -1.00 -19.13 15.29
N ARG A 38 0.18 -19.40 14.72
CA ARG A 38 1.03 -20.57 15.00
C ARG A 38 2.22 -20.23 15.88
N GLY A 39 2.36 -18.97 16.32
CA GLY A 39 3.48 -18.49 17.13
C GLY A 39 4.74 -18.13 16.35
N ASN A 40 4.72 -18.17 15.01
CA ASN A 40 5.86 -17.76 14.19
C ASN A 40 5.93 -16.24 14.07
N ASP A 41 7.12 -15.70 13.83
CA ASP A 41 7.30 -14.29 13.56
C ASP A 41 6.59 -13.87 12.26
N MET A 42 5.84 -12.77 12.34
CA MET A 42 5.26 -12.10 11.18
C MET A 42 5.53 -10.61 11.24
N LEU A 43 5.64 -9.97 10.09
CA LEU A 43 5.64 -8.52 9.96
C LEU A 43 4.19 -8.01 9.98
N LEU A 44 4.00 -6.80 10.53
CA LEU A 44 2.67 -6.19 10.65
C LEU A 44 2.72 -4.68 10.39
N GLY A 45 1.70 -4.14 9.70
CA GLY A 45 1.60 -2.73 9.34
C GLY A 45 2.51 -2.34 8.18
N LYS A 46 2.86 -1.06 8.09
CA LYS A 46 3.80 -0.56 7.06
C LYS A 46 5.17 -1.15 7.24
N CYS A 47 5.74 -1.66 6.16
CA CYS A 47 7.08 -2.24 6.19
C CYS A 47 7.91 -1.78 5.01
N THR A 48 9.23 -1.75 5.23
CA THR A 48 10.19 -1.53 4.17
C THR A 48 10.55 -2.85 3.51
N ARG A 49 11.01 -2.82 2.26
CA ARG A 49 11.51 -4.01 1.57
C ARG A 49 12.66 -4.67 2.33
N THR A 50 13.50 -3.88 2.99
CA THR A 50 14.64 -4.39 3.77
C THR A 50 14.23 -5.32 4.92
N SER A 51 13.02 -5.17 5.49
CA SER A 51 12.54 -6.08 6.52
C SER A 51 12.30 -7.50 5.99
N LEU A 52 11.94 -7.65 4.71
CA LEU A 52 11.78 -8.95 4.05
C LEU A 52 13.12 -9.65 3.75
N LEU A 53 14.23 -8.91 3.81
CA LEU A 53 15.59 -9.43 3.60
C LEU A 53 16.25 -9.88 4.91
N GLN A 54 15.57 -9.79 6.04
CA GLN A 54 16.02 -10.24 7.34
C GLN A 54 15.43 -11.62 7.68
N SER A 55 16.17 -12.42 8.48
CA SER A 55 15.62 -13.67 9.02
C SER A 55 14.43 -13.37 9.93
N PRO A 56 13.38 -14.22 9.94
CA PRO A 56 13.21 -15.44 9.15
C PRO A 56 12.60 -15.23 7.76
N PHE A 57 12.32 -13.97 7.36
CA PHE A 57 11.61 -13.68 6.12
C PHE A 57 12.48 -13.88 4.87
N ALA A 58 13.79 -13.65 5.00
CA ALA A 58 14.77 -13.85 3.92
C ALA A 58 14.79 -15.30 3.40
N ASP A 59 14.46 -16.28 4.26
CA ASP A 59 14.54 -17.70 3.94
C ASP A 59 13.59 -18.13 2.82
N TRP A 60 12.44 -17.48 2.73
CA TRP A 60 11.51 -17.68 1.62
C TRP A 60 11.57 -16.58 0.58
N PHE A 61 12.01 -15.36 0.96
CA PHE A 61 12.06 -14.23 0.03
C PHE A 61 13.12 -14.44 -1.04
N LYS A 62 14.37 -14.70 -0.64
CA LYS A 62 15.51 -14.81 -1.56
C LYS A 62 15.33 -15.92 -2.61
N PRO A 63 15.01 -17.17 -2.25
CA PRO A 63 14.83 -18.22 -3.26
C PRO A 63 13.72 -17.91 -4.28
N ASN A 64 12.58 -17.35 -3.83
CA ASN A 64 11.49 -17.00 -4.74
C ASN A 64 11.82 -15.79 -5.63
N TYR A 65 12.60 -14.84 -5.12
CA TYR A 65 13.08 -13.71 -5.89
C TYR A 65 14.10 -14.17 -6.94
N ASP A 66 15.10 -14.95 -6.54
CA ASP A 66 16.22 -15.37 -7.42
C ASP A 66 15.72 -16.30 -8.53
N SER A 67 14.83 -17.24 -8.22
CA SER A 67 14.33 -18.24 -9.17
C SER A 67 13.33 -17.69 -10.20
N TYR A 68 12.71 -16.53 -9.95
CA TYR A 68 11.74 -15.98 -10.89
C TYR A 68 12.43 -15.45 -12.14
N VAL A 69 12.00 -15.93 -13.33
CA VAL A 69 12.48 -15.44 -14.63
C VAL A 69 11.52 -14.36 -15.12
N VAL A 70 11.98 -13.11 -15.12
CA VAL A 70 11.17 -11.95 -15.54
C VAL A 70 11.08 -11.91 -17.07
N ASP A 71 9.90 -11.64 -17.61
CA ASP A 71 9.70 -11.29 -19.00
C ASP A 71 10.20 -9.84 -19.26
N SER A 72 11.52 -9.73 -19.46
CA SER A 72 12.18 -8.44 -19.70
C SER A 72 11.70 -7.75 -20.98
N PHE A 73 11.22 -8.51 -21.97
CA PHE A 73 10.63 -7.95 -23.17
C PHE A 73 9.36 -7.16 -22.83
N THR A 74 8.44 -7.74 -22.07
CA THR A 74 7.22 -7.07 -21.61
C THR A 74 7.56 -5.89 -20.68
N CYS A 75 8.61 -5.99 -19.83
CA CYS A 75 9.06 -4.89 -18.99
C CYS A 75 9.43 -3.61 -19.76
N ASN A 76 9.94 -3.72 -20.98
CA ASN A 76 10.23 -2.55 -21.83
C ASN A 76 8.98 -1.75 -22.20
N PHE A 77 7.82 -2.42 -22.29
CA PHE A 77 6.54 -1.74 -22.53
C PHE A 77 5.91 -1.20 -21.24
N ILE A 78 6.19 -1.81 -20.11
CA ILE A 78 5.71 -1.37 -18.79
C ILE A 78 6.42 -0.07 -18.37
N ARG A 79 7.75 -0.04 -18.48
CA ARG A 79 8.60 1.05 -17.96
C ARG A 79 8.09 2.48 -18.29
N PRO A 80 7.79 2.84 -19.55
CA PRO A 80 7.31 4.19 -19.87
C PRO A 80 5.92 4.52 -19.28
N LEU A 81 5.14 3.51 -18.89
CA LEU A 81 3.80 3.67 -18.34
C LEU A 81 3.79 3.86 -16.81
N LEU A 82 4.93 3.65 -16.13
CA LEU A 82 5.03 3.73 -14.67
C LEU A 82 5.09 5.17 -14.14
N ALA A 83 5.37 6.15 -14.99
CA ALA A 83 5.42 7.56 -14.58
C ALA A 83 4.11 8.01 -13.92
N GLY A 84 4.20 8.58 -12.71
CA GLY A 84 3.05 9.05 -11.93
C GLY A 84 2.11 7.93 -11.44
N LYS A 85 2.61 6.70 -11.36
CA LYS A 85 1.91 5.57 -10.74
C LYS A 85 2.49 5.29 -9.36
N SER A 86 1.63 4.85 -8.45
CA SER A 86 2.03 4.25 -7.17
C SER A 86 1.49 2.84 -7.06
N ILE A 87 2.20 1.99 -6.33
CA ILE A 87 1.81 0.59 -6.09
C ILE A 87 1.77 0.35 -4.59
N THR A 88 0.65 -0.20 -4.13
CA THR A 88 0.51 -0.69 -2.75
C THR A 88 0.32 -2.20 -2.79
N ILE A 89 1.15 -2.94 -2.05
CA ILE A 89 1.05 -4.39 -1.91
C ILE A 89 0.60 -4.71 -0.49
N PHE A 90 -0.61 -5.24 -0.36
CA PHE A 90 -1.08 -5.86 0.88
C PHE A 90 -0.67 -7.32 0.89
N LEU A 91 0.02 -7.74 1.93
CA LEU A 91 0.55 -9.11 2.02
C LEU A 91 0.55 -9.62 3.47
N GLY A 92 0.56 -10.94 3.62
CA GLY A 92 0.78 -11.60 4.91
C GLY A 92 2.05 -12.43 4.87
N THR A 93 3.03 -12.15 5.74
CA THR A 93 4.26 -12.98 5.80
C THR A 93 3.99 -14.41 6.31
N TRP A 94 2.79 -14.65 6.81
CA TRP A 94 2.23 -15.95 7.19
C TRP A 94 1.58 -16.70 6.00
N CYS A 95 1.24 -15.99 4.89
CA CYS A 95 0.51 -16.53 3.74
C CYS A 95 1.47 -17.13 2.70
N GLY A 96 1.24 -18.37 2.27
CA GLY A 96 2.04 -19.07 1.28
C GLY A 96 2.06 -18.36 -0.08
N ASP A 97 0.92 -17.84 -0.54
CA ASP A 97 0.83 -17.11 -1.81
C ASP A 97 1.60 -15.80 -1.74
N SER A 98 1.51 -15.06 -0.61
CA SER A 98 2.33 -13.85 -0.41
C SER A 98 3.82 -14.16 -0.45
N ARG A 99 4.25 -15.25 0.21
CA ARG A 99 5.67 -15.68 0.22
C ARG A 99 6.17 -16.05 -1.16
N ARG A 100 5.31 -16.61 -2.01
CA ARG A 100 5.65 -16.97 -3.39
C ARG A 100 5.64 -15.77 -4.32
N GLU A 101 4.55 -15.00 -4.32
CA GLU A 101 4.30 -13.99 -5.34
C GLU A 101 4.99 -12.65 -5.07
N VAL A 102 5.08 -12.21 -3.79
CA VAL A 102 5.65 -10.89 -3.50
C VAL A 102 7.10 -10.74 -3.93
N PRO A 103 8.01 -11.70 -3.70
CA PRO A 103 9.37 -11.61 -4.22
C PRO A 103 9.43 -11.51 -5.75
N ARG A 104 8.56 -12.25 -6.46
CA ARG A 104 8.46 -12.23 -7.93
C ARG A 104 7.98 -10.87 -8.44
N ILE A 105 6.95 -10.31 -7.78
CA ILE A 105 6.43 -8.97 -8.08
C ILE A 105 7.53 -7.93 -7.90
N LEU A 106 8.27 -7.99 -6.80
CA LEU A 106 9.36 -7.05 -6.54
C LEU A 106 10.49 -7.19 -7.57
N LYS A 107 10.83 -8.41 -8.01
CA LYS A 107 11.81 -8.63 -9.07
C LYS A 107 11.36 -8.07 -10.42
N MET A 108 10.08 -8.25 -10.76
CA MET A 108 9.48 -7.65 -11.96
C MET A 108 9.54 -6.11 -11.88
N LEU A 109 9.17 -5.51 -10.74
CA LEU A 109 9.23 -4.05 -10.55
C LEU A 109 10.66 -3.52 -10.65
N ASP A 110 11.65 -4.25 -10.13
CA ASP A 110 13.07 -3.91 -10.29
C ASP A 110 13.49 -3.94 -11.77
N CYS A 111 13.08 -4.96 -12.51
CA CYS A 111 13.35 -5.07 -13.97
C CYS A 111 12.69 -3.93 -14.77
N CYS A 112 11.52 -3.46 -14.32
CA CYS A 112 10.80 -2.36 -14.95
C CYS A 112 11.28 -0.98 -14.52
N ASP A 113 12.32 -0.87 -13.67
CA ASP A 113 12.83 0.39 -13.10
C ASP A 113 11.74 1.19 -12.34
N PHE A 114 10.86 0.48 -11.62
CA PHE A 114 9.81 1.13 -10.83
C PHE A 114 10.42 1.95 -9.68
N PRO A 115 10.01 3.22 -9.50
CA PRO A 115 10.55 4.05 -8.42
C PRO A 115 10.09 3.54 -7.04
N MET A 116 11.03 3.02 -6.24
CA MET A 116 10.73 2.33 -4.97
C MET A 116 10.14 3.27 -3.90
N ASN A 117 10.27 4.58 -4.01
CA ASN A 117 9.57 5.56 -3.17
C ASN A 117 8.05 5.62 -3.44
N GLU A 118 7.60 5.13 -4.59
CA GLU A 118 6.18 4.99 -4.95
C GLU A 118 5.62 3.60 -4.60
N LEU A 119 6.44 2.71 -4.03
CA LEU A 119 6.01 1.40 -3.53
C LEU A 119 5.66 1.47 -2.05
N ARG A 120 4.51 0.92 -1.69
CA ARG A 120 4.08 0.73 -0.30
C ARG A 120 3.86 -0.75 -0.03
N LEU A 121 4.49 -1.26 1.02
CA LEU A 121 4.26 -2.61 1.53
C LEU A 121 3.47 -2.52 2.83
N VAL A 122 2.32 -3.18 2.88
CA VAL A 122 1.42 -3.22 4.03
C VAL A 122 1.22 -4.67 4.44
N MET A 123 1.76 -5.03 5.60
CA MET A 123 1.64 -6.36 6.16
C MET A 123 0.36 -6.48 6.98
N VAL A 124 -0.44 -7.49 6.70
CA VAL A 124 -1.68 -7.76 7.42
C VAL A 124 -1.59 -9.01 8.28
N GLY A 125 -2.34 -9.01 9.38
CA GLY A 125 -2.35 -10.10 10.35
C GLY A 125 -3.23 -11.29 9.94
N ASN A 126 -3.16 -12.38 10.75
CA ASN A 126 -4.00 -13.56 10.60
C ASN A 126 -4.72 -13.98 11.89
N SER A 127 -4.62 -13.20 12.96
CA SER A 127 -5.44 -13.42 14.16
C SER A 127 -6.88 -12.96 13.92
N ASP A 128 -7.84 -13.45 14.69
CA ASP A 128 -9.26 -13.16 14.51
C ASP A 128 -9.56 -11.65 14.47
N SER A 129 -8.90 -10.86 15.32
CA SER A 129 -9.08 -9.40 15.38
C SER A 129 -8.40 -8.64 14.23
N LEU A 130 -7.30 -9.21 13.68
CA LEU A 130 -6.47 -8.59 12.65
C LEU A 130 -6.45 -9.37 11.33
N TYR A 131 -7.41 -10.28 11.13
CA TYR A 131 -7.44 -11.08 9.90
C TYR A 131 -7.56 -10.20 8.66
N LYS A 132 -6.47 -10.19 7.87
CA LYS A 132 -6.29 -9.30 6.70
C LYS A 132 -6.42 -7.81 7.02
N LYS A 133 -6.11 -7.42 8.27
CA LYS A 133 -6.09 -6.03 8.72
C LYS A 133 -4.69 -5.64 9.17
N SER A 134 -4.38 -4.36 9.06
CA SER A 134 -3.15 -3.75 9.58
C SER A 134 -3.46 -2.89 10.81
N PRO A 135 -2.51 -2.66 11.71
CA PRO A 135 -2.76 -1.87 12.93
C PRO A 135 -3.21 -0.43 12.67
N GLN A 136 -2.80 0.14 11.55
CA GLN A 136 -3.14 1.50 11.15
C GLN A 136 -4.31 1.55 10.15
N HIS A 137 -4.94 0.41 9.88
CA HIS A 137 -6.10 0.28 8.98
C HIS A 137 -5.85 0.79 7.55
N GLU A 138 -4.65 0.58 7.00
CA GLU A 138 -4.33 0.96 5.61
C GLU A 138 -5.18 0.20 4.58
N GLU A 139 -5.71 -0.96 4.95
CA GLU A 139 -6.64 -1.75 4.15
C GLU A 139 -8.07 -1.18 4.11
N ALA A 140 -8.39 -0.23 5.00
CA ALA A 140 -9.74 0.32 5.11
C ALA A 140 -10.23 0.90 3.77
N GLY A 141 -11.41 0.48 3.34
CA GLY A 141 -12.00 0.88 2.05
C GLY A 141 -11.35 0.26 0.81
N LYS A 142 -10.29 -0.57 0.95
CA LYS A 142 -9.58 -1.17 -0.19
C LYS A 142 -10.11 -2.55 -0.60
N ASN A 143 -11.05 -3.12 0.14
CA ASN A 143 -11.63 -4.45 -0.13
C ASN A 143 -10.55 -5.54 -0.32
N ILE A 144 -9.71 -5.75 0.71
CA ILE A 144 -8.64 -6.76 0.68
C ILE A 144 -9.20 -8.14 1.02
N VAL A 145 -9.67 -8.87 0.02
CA VAL A 145 -10.32 -10.19 0.18
C VAL A 145 -9.32 -11.35 0.23
N ARG A 146 -8.16 -11.20 -0.40
CA ARG A 146 -7.05 -12.16 -0.46
C ARG A 146 -5.71 -11.44 -0.37
N VAL A 147 -4.67 -12.18 0.00
CA VAL A 147 -3.30 -11.67 0.00
C VAL A 147 -2.36 -12.65 -0.71
N PRO A 148 -1.41 -12.13 -1.53
CA PRO A 148 -1.17 -10.72 -1.75
C PRO A 148 -2.25 -10.04 -2.61
N THR A 149 -2.47 -8.75 -2.39
CA THR A 149 -3.21 -7.89 -3.31
C THR A 149 -2.31 -6.73 -3.71
N VAL A 150 -2.06 -6.58 -5.00
CA VAL A 150 -1.29 -5.50 -5.61
C VAL A 150 -2.26 -4.48 -6.17
N ILE A 151 -2.29 -3.28 -5.61
CA ILE A 151 -3.13 -2.17 -6.10
C ILE A 151 -2.26 -1.20 -6.88
N VAL A 152 -2.65 -0.92 -8.11
CA VAL A 152 -2.00 0.08 -8.98
C VAL A 152 -2.86 1.34 -8.98
N GLU A 153 -2.26 2.47 -8.60
CA GLU A 153 -2.96 3.76 -8.50
C GLU A 153 -2.32 4.80 -9.43
N GLN A 154 -3.14 5.70 -9.92
CA GLN A 154 -2.72 6.91 -10.60
C GLN A 154 -3.37 8.12 -9.96
N LYS A 155 -2.56 9.07 -9.44
CA LYS A 155 -3.05 10.27 -8.72
C LYS A 155 -4.01 9.89 -7.57
N GLY A 156 -3.70 8.82 -6.84
CA GLY A 156 -4.49 8.33 -5.70
C GLY A 156 -5.78 7.59 -6.07
N VAL A 157 -6.05 7.37 -7.36
CA VAL A 157 -7.19 6.60 -7.84
C VAL A 157 -6.71 5.23 -8.33
N GLU A 158 -7.32 4.16 -7.84
CA GLU A 158 -7.03 2.82 -8.31
C GLU A 158 -7.40 2.66 -9.78
N ILE A 159 -6.46 2.17 -10.58
CA ILE A 159 -6.66 1.86 -12.00
C ILE A 159 -6.73 0.35 -12.27
N GLY A 160 -6.41 -0.48 -11.30
CA GLY A 160 -6.53 -1.93 -11.33
C GLY A 160 -5.75 -2.60 -10.21
N ARG A 161 -5.96 -3.92 -10.05
CA ARG A 161 -5.29 -4.73 -9.02
C ARG A 161 -5.04 -6.15 -9.47
N ILE A 162 -3.98 -6.77 -8.96
CA ILE A 162 -3.74 -8.22 -9.06
C ILE A 162 -4.05 -8.82 -7.69
N ILE A 163 -4.85 -9.88 -7.63
CA ILE A 163 -5.25 -10.53 -6.38
C ILE A 163 -4.69 -11.96 -6.37
N GLU A 164 -3.91 -12.26 -5.34
CA GLU A 164 -3.26 -13.54 -5.04
C GLU A 164 -2.18 -13.92 -6.07
N PHE A 165 -2.56 -14.15 -7.31
CA PHE A 165 -1.66 -14.52 -8.42
C PHE A 165 -2.19 -13.94 -9.74
N PRO A 166 -1.35 -13.81 -10.78
CA PRO A 166 -1.78 -13.23 -12.05
C PRO A 166 -2.74 -14.15 -12.82
N ILE A 167 -3.51 -13.55 -13.73
CA ILE A 167 -4.37 -14.27 -14.68
C ILE A 167 -3.54 -14.88 -15.79
N THR A 168 -2.58 -14.11 -16.32
CA THR A 168 -1.70 -14.55 -17.43
C THR A 168 -0.25 -14.64 -16.96
N SER A 169 0.36 -13.52 -16.63
CA SER A 169 1.65 -13.39 -15.96
C SER A 169 1.70 -12.04 -15.26
N LEU A 170 2.61 -11.86 -14.32
CA LEU A 170 2.75 -10.61 -13.57
C LEU A 170 2.98 -9.42 -14.51
N GLU A 171 3.84 -9.59 -15.51
CA GLU A 171 4.18 -8.55 -16.48
C GLU A 171 2.99 -8.23 -17.40
N LYS A 172 2.33 -9.25 -17.95
CA LYS A 172 1.20 -9.04 -18.86
C LYS A 172 0.01 -8.42 -18.17
N ASP A 173 -0.29 -8.88 -16.95
CA ASP A 173 -1.40 -8.35 -16.16
C ASP A 173 -1.12 -6.88 -15.76
N LEU A 174 0.10 -6.57 -15.30
CA LEU A 174 0.48 -5.19 -14.98
C LEU A 174 0.42 -4.30 -16.23
N LEU A 175 0.89 -4.77 -17.38
CA LEU A 175 0.83 -4.03 -18.64
C LEU A 175 -0.62 -3.73 -19.05
N THR A 176 -1.52 -4.72 -18.96
CA THR A 176 -2.95 -4.57 -19.23
C THR A 176 -3.59 -3.50 -18.33
N ILE A 177 -3.29 -3.54 -17.03
CA ILE A 177 -3.77 -2.55 -16.06
C ILE A 177 -3.25 -1.15 -16.40
N LEU A 178 -1.96 -1.01 -16.68
CA LEU A 178 -1.33 0.28 -16.98
C LEU A 178 -1.85 0.91 -18.27
N ARG A 179 -2.23 0.09 -19.26
CA ARG A 179 -2.89 0.51 -20.50
C ARG A 179 -4.37 0.81 -20.32
N LYS A 180 -4.92 0.54 -19.13
CA LYS A 180 -6.35 0.67 -18.84
C LYS A 180 -7.23 -0.18 -19.75
N GLU A 181 -6.70 -1.28 -20.23
CA GLU A 181 -7.44 -2.29 -20.98
C GLU A 181 -8.35 -3.08 -20.05
N LYS A 182 -9.32 -3.83 -20.62
CA LYS A 182 -10.23 -4.64 -19.81
C LYS A 182 -9.44 -5.72 -19.05
N TYR A 183 -9.35 -5.58 -17.75
CA TYR A 183 -8.71 -6.51 -16.84
C TYR A 183 -9.65 -6.88 -15.70
N GLN A 184 -9.72 -8.16 -15.37
CA GLN A 184 -10.57 -8.68 -14.33
C GLN A 184 -9.73 -9.61 -13.43
N PRO A 185 -9.38 -9.18 -12.21
CA PRO A 185 -8.55 -9.98 -11.32
C PRO A 185 -9.31 -11.20 -10.80
N ASN A 186 -8.56 -12.17 -10.26
CA ASN A 186 -9.14 -13.25 -9.48
C ASN A 186 -10.02 -12.68 -8.36
N TYR A 187 -11.05 -13.39 -7.96
CA TYR A 187 -11.92 -13.03 -6.82
C TYR A 187 -12.59 -11.64 -6.91
N HIS A 188 -12.67 -11.03 -8.09
CA HIS A 188 -13.27 -9.70 -8.27
C HIS A 188 -14.72 -9.61 -7.77
N GLN A 189 -15.45 -10.74 -7.73
CA GLN A 189 -16.82 -10.81 -7.24
C GLN A 189 -16.92 -10.83 -5.69
N LEU A 190 -15.82 -11.12 -4.99
CA LEU A 190 -15.82 -11.15 -3.54
C LEU A 190 -15.74 -9.76 -2.93
N LYS A 191 -16.42 -9.58 -1.80
CA LYS A 191 -16.29 -8.39 -0.95
C LYS A 191 -15.77 -8.81 0.43
N THR A 192 -15.05 -7.92 1.09
CA THR A 192 -14.70 -8.13 2.49
C THR A 192 -15.99 -8.09 3.32
N ASP A 193 -16.15 -9.08 4.19
CA ASP A 193 -17.20 -9.02 5.21
C ASP A 193 -16.99 -7.77 6.08
N THR A 194 -17.94 -6.87 6.06
CA THR A 194 -18.01 -5.70 6.95
C THR A 194 -18.53 -6.16 8.32
N ARG A 195 -17.76 -6.95 9.04
CA ARG A 195 -18.01 -7.27 10.45
C ARG A 195 -17.23 -6.33 11.35
#